data_ba2bd184f756bfee463d4545d97853ff
#
_entry.id   ba2bd184f756bfee463d4545d97853ff
#
_cell.length_a   1.000
_cell.length_b   1.000
_cell.length_c   1.000
_cell.angle_alpha   90.00
_cell.angle_beta   90.00
_cell.angle_gamma   90.00
#
_symmetry.space_group_name_H-M   'P 1'
#
loop_
_entity.id
_entity.type
_entity.pdbx_description
1 polymer ?
#
loop_
_entity_poly.entity_id
_entity_poly.type
_entity_poly.pdbx_seq_one_letter_code
_entity_poly.pdbx_strand_id
1 'polypeptide(L)'
;MGVPRIDFYVLPDQKENGRALLACRLADKAYGLGHTVYVFTASEAQAAALDDLLWTFRQDSFVPHERYPLVGEEGSPVLVGTAAPATVEAQVLINLADALPEGFERYERVIELVDQHPEVLAQSRERFRQYREQGCAPETHKL
;
A
#
# COMPACT_ATOMS: atom_id res chain seq x y z
N MET A 1 22.41 -2.62 -7.39
CA MET A 1 21.13 -2.84 -6.68
C MET A 1 20.00 -2.85 -7.69
N GLY A 2 19.09 -3.79 -7.57
CA GLY A 2 17.94 -3.85 -8.46
C GLY A 2 16.86 -2.84 -8.10
N VAL A 3 15.95 -2.62 -9.04
CA VAL A 3 14.75 -1.82 -8.79
C VAL A 3 13.70 -2.69 -8.06
N PRO A 4 12.77 -2.09 -7.32
CA PRO A 4 11.70 -2.85 -6.66
C PRO A 4 10.80 -3.57 -7.66
N ARG A 5 10.18 -4.64 -7.22
CA ARG A 5 9.06 -5.23 -7.94
C ARG A 5 7.85 -4.33 -7.78
N ILE A 6 7.22 -3.96 -8.89
CA ILE A 6 6.02 -3.11 -8.88
C ILE A 6 4.84 -3.94 -9.38
N ASP A 7 3.79 -4.04 -8.56
CA ASP A 7 2.57 -4.78 -8.90
C ASP A 7 1.36 -3.87 -8.81
N PHE A 8 0.59 -3.79 -9.89
CA PHE A 8 -0.68 -3.08 -9.93
C PHE A 8 -1.80 -4.11 -9.84
N TYR A 9 -2.58 -4.06 -8.76
CA TYR A 9 -3.77 -4.90 -8.60
C TYR A 9 -5.00 -4.10 -8.98
N VAL A 10 -5.75 -4.59 -9.96
CA VAL A 10 -6.89 -3.88 -10.54
C VAL A 10 -8.18 -4.58 -10.16
N LEU A 11 -9.00 -3.91 -9.36
CA LEU A 11 -10.33 -4.38 -8.98
C LEU A 11 -11.29 -4.20 -10.15
N PRO A 12 -12.27 -5.11 -10.33
CA PRO A 12 -13.19 -5.07 -11.47
C PRO A 12 -14.30 -4.02 -11.36
N ASP A 13 -14.42 -3.37 -10.19
CA ASP A 13 -15.52 -2.46 -9.89
C ASP A 13 -15.02 -1.23 -9.13
N GLN A 14 -15.96 -0.42 -8.63
CA GLN A 14 -15.66 0.79 -7.87
C GLN A 14 -16.44 0.82 -6.55
N LYS A 15 -16.49 -0.31 -5.87
CA LYS A 15 -17.18 -0.42 -4.59
C LYS A 15 -16.53 0.47 -3.54
N GLU A 16 -17.36 0.99 -2.65
CA GLU A 16 -16.89 1.75 -1.50
C GLU A 16 -15.92 0.89 -0.69
N ASN A 17 -14.80 1.48 -0.29
CA ASN A 17 -13.73 0.80 0.46
C ASN A 17 -13.09 -0.39 -0.24
N GLY A 18 -13.32 -0.58 -1.54
CA GLY A 18 -12.74 -1.72 -2.28
C GLY A 18 -11.22 -1.74 -2.21
N ARG A 19 -10.59 -0.61 -2.50
CA ARG A 19 -9.13 -0.50 -2.44
C ARG A 19 -8.60 -0.68 -1.01
N ALA A 20 -9.27 -0.10 -0.04
CA ALA A 20 -8.87 -0.21 1.37
C ALA A 20 -8.97 -1.66 1.87
N LEU A 21 -10.04 -2.36 1.52
CA LEU A 21 -10.19 -3.79 1.85
C LEU A 21 -9.10 -4.64 1.20
N LEU A 22 -8.79 -4.36 -0.05
CA LEU A 22 -7.72 -5.07 -0.74
C LEU A 22 -6.37 -4.80 -0.07
N ALA A 23 -6.12 -3.56 0.35
CA ALA A 23 -4.91 -3.23 1.10
C ALA A 23 -4.79 -4.06 2.37
N CYS A 24 -5.88 -4.20 3.12
CA CYS A 24 -5.91 -5.02 4.33
C CYS A 24 -5.59 -6.49 4.05
N ARG A 25 -6.17 -7.05 3.00
CA ARG A 25 -5.93 -8.45 2.60
C ARG A 25 -4.48 -8.68 2.18
N LEU A 26 -3.92 -7.75 1.43
CA LEU A 26 -2.53 -7.86 0.98
C LEU A 26 -1.55 -7.67 2.13
N ALA A 27 -1.85 -6.75 3.06
CA ALA A 27 -1.05 -6.57 4.26
C ALA A 27 -1.06 -7.84 5.13
N ASP A 28 -2.23 -8.44 5.30
CA ASP A 28 -2.40 -9.70 6.04
C ASP A 28 -1.57 -10.82 5.40
N LYS A 29 -1.65 -10.94 4.08
CA LYS A 29 -0.89 -11.95 3.34
C LYS A 29 0.62 -11.74 3.47
N ALA A 30 1.09 -10.51 3.32
CA ALA A 30 2.51 -10.19 3.45
C ALA A 30 3.00 -10.45 4.88
N TYR A 31 2.22 -10.06 5.87
CA TYR A 31 2.51 -10.34 7.27
C TYR A 31 2.62 -11.87 7.52
N GLY A 32 1.69 -12.63 6.98
CA GLY A 32 1.71 -14.10 7.10
C GLY A 32 2.93 -14.75 6.46
N LEU A 33 3.56 -14.08 5.49
CA LEU A 33 4.79 -14.52 4.86
C LEU A 33 6.05 -14.00 5.59
N GLY A 34 5.88 -13.30 6.69
CA GLY A 34 6.98 -12.77 7.50
C GLY A 34 7.54 -11.44 7.00
N HIS A 35 6.81 -10.73 6.14
CA HIS A 35 7.26 -9.44 5.61
C HIS A 35 6.76 -8.27 6.46
N THR A 36 7.55 -7.21 6.52
CA THR A 36 7.12 -5.93 7.08
C THR A 36 6.47 -5.09 5.99
N VAL A 37 5.43 -4.35 6.36
CA VAL A 37 4.59 -3.60 5.41
C VAL A 37 4.40 -2.17 5.88
N TYR A 38 4.50 -1.22 4.95
CA TYR A 38 4.05 0.15 5.17
C TYR A 38 2.92 0.46 4.20
N VAL A 39 1.77 0.87 4.74
CA VAL A 39 0.64 1.33 3.94
C VAL A 39 0.66 2.86 3.93
N PHE A 40 0.99 3.43 2.78
CA PHE A 40 1.09 4.87 2.60
C PHE A 40 -0.25 5.43 2.16
N THR A 41 -0.77 6.41 2.90
CA THR A 41 -2.07 7.02 2.66
C THR A 41 -1.90 8.51 2.35
N ALA A 42 -2.92 9.09 1.71
CA ALA A 42 -2.90 10.49 1.27
C ALA A 42 -3.27 11.47 2.39
N SER A 43 -3.95 11.00 3.45
CA SER A 43 -4.43 11.87 4.53
C SER A 43 -4.54 11.12 5.84
N GLU A 44 -4.56 11.87 6.94
CA GLU A 44 -4.78 11.29 8.26
C GLU A 44 -6.15 10.61 8.38
N ALA A 45 -7.17 11.16 7.72
CA ALA A 45 -8.50 10.56 7.69
C ALA A 45 -8.47 9.18 7.01
N GLN A 46 -7.75 9.06 5.90
CA GLN A 46 -7.59 7.79 5.20
C GLN A 46 -6.80 6.79 6.05
N ALA A 47 -5.74 7.26 6.70
CA ALA A 47 -4.94 6.42 7.59
C ALA A 47 -5.75 5.89 8.76
N ALA A 48 -6.56 6.74 9.38
CA ALA A 48 -7.44 6.34 10.48
C ALA A 48 -8.48 5.33 10.04
N ALA A 49 -9.09 5.53 8.88
CA ALA A 49 -10.07 4.59 8.33
C ALA A 49 -9.44 3.23 8.04
N LEU A 50 -8.24 3.20 7.50
CA LEU A 50 -7.53 1.95 7.23
C LEU A 50 -7.12 1.23 8.50
N ASP A 51 -6.66 1.98 9.50
CA ASP A 51 -6.33 1.43 10.82
C ASP A 51 -7.53 0.72 11.45
N ASP A 52 -8.69 1.38 11.43
CA ASP A 52 -9.94 0.78 11.91
C ASP A 52 -10.32 -0.46 11.11
N LEU A 53 -10.16 -0.42 9.80
CA LEU A 53 -10.53 -1.51 8.92
C LEU A 53 -9.62 -2.74 9.12
N LEU A 54 -8.36 -2.54 9.45
CA LEU A 54 -7.44 -3.63 9.76
C LEU A 54 -7.88 -4.44 10.99
N TRP A 55 -8.61 -3.82 11.90
CA TRP A 55 -9.18 -4.52 13.05
C TRP A 55 -10.41 -5.38 12.68
N THR A 56 -11.13 -5.04 11.62
CA THR A 56 -12.47 -5.57 11.37
C THR A 56 -12.68 -6.21 9.99
N PHE A 57 -11.71 -6.16 9.09
CA PHE A 57 -11.91 -6.64 7.71
C PHE A 57 -12.14 -8.14 7.61
N ARG A 58 -11.66 -8.91 8.60
CA ARG A 58 -11.89 -10.34 8.73
C ARG A 58 -12.07 -10.67 10.20
N GLN A 59 -13.07 -11.48 10.49
CA GLN A 59 -13.46 -11.81 11.85
C GLN A 59 -12.42 -12.66 12.58
N ASP A 60 -11.73 -13.53 11.85
CA ASP A 60 -10.77 -14.50 12.40
C ASP A 60 -9.31 -14.13 12.12
N SER A 61 -9.06 -12.93 11.64
CA SER A 61 -7.72 -12.48 11.32
C SER A 61 -7.28 -11.38 12.28
N PHE A 62 -6.04 -11.48 12.72
CA PHE A 62 -5.40 -10.44 13.52
C PHE A 62 -4.08 -10.07 12.84
N VAL A 63 -3.99 -8.81 12.41
CA VAL A 63 -2.78 -8.27 11.82
C VAL A 63 -2.21 -7.24 12.77
N PRO A 64 -1.06 -7.50 13.42
CA PRO A 64 -0.42 -6.49 14.26
C PRO A 64 -0.08 -5.26 13.44
N HIS A 65 -0.64 -4.11 13.81
CA HIS A 65 -0.43 -2.87 13.06
C HIS A 65 -0.43 -1.65 13.98
N GLU A 66 0.23 -0.59 13.54
CA GLU A 66 0.30 0.68 14.25
C GLU A 66 0.30 1.84 13.27
N ARG A 67 -0.15 3.00 13.76
CA ARG A 67 -0.05 4.25 13.01
C ARG A 67 1.38 4.78 13.11
N TYR A 68 1.90 5.30 11.99
CA TYR A 68 3.22 5.92 11.96
C TYR A 68 3.05 7.45 12.00
N PRO A 69 3.84 8.22 12.77
CA PRO A 69 4.98 7.75 13.58
C PRO A 69 4.56 6.97 14.82
N LEU A 70 5.45 6.06 15.22
CA LEU A 70 5.18 5.16 16.34
C LEU A 70 5.22 5.91 17.66
N VAL A 71 4.38 5.44 18.62
CA VAL A 71 4.34 5.99 19.97
C VAL A 71 5.22 5.19 20.94
N GLY A 72 5.64 3.99 20.55
CA GLY A 72 6.47 3.11 21.35
C GLY A 72 7.82 2.80 20.72
N GLU A 73 8.66 2.08 21.44
CA GLU A 73 9.99 1.68 20.96
C GLU A 73 9.94 0.50 19.98
N GLU A 74 8.92 -0.31 20.08
CA GLU A 74 8.77 -1.49 19.22
C GLU A 74 7.71 -1.24 18.16
N GLY A 75 8.10 -1.40 16.89
CA GLY A 75 7.19 -1.23 15.77
C GLY A 75 6.45 -2.53 15.46
N SER A 76 5.22 -2.39 15.00
CA SER A 76 4.47 -3.51 14.46
C SER A 76 4.96 -3.86 13.05
N PRO A 77 4.75 -5.10 12.58
CA PRO A 77 5.14 -5.49 11.21
C PRO A 77 4.36 -4.74 10.14
N VAL A 78 3.19 -4.20 10.45
CA VAL A 78 2.39 -3.40 9.53
C VAL A 78 2.25 -1.98 10.10
N LEU A 79 2.66 -0.99 9.31
CA LEU A 79 2.58 0.42 9.66
C LEU A 79 1.66 1.13 8.67
N VAL A 80 0.89 2.10 9.17
CA VAL A 80 -0.04 2.91 8.37
C VAL A 80 0.23 4.38 8.64
N GLY A 81 0.40 5.19 7.60
CA GLY A 81 0.64 6.60 7.83
C GLY A 81 0.67 7.44 6.57
N THR A 82 0.95 8.74 6.77
CA THR A 82 1.06 9.73 5.70
C THR A 82 2.49 10.20 5.48
N ALA A 83 3.43 9.72 6.28
CA ALA A 83 4.85 10.08 6.13
C ALA A 83 5.40 9.56 4.81
N ALA A 84 6.30 10.32 4.18
CA ALA A 84 6.92 9.90 2.93
C ALA A 84 7.59 8.53 3.09
N PRO A 85 7.38 7.59 2.16
CA PRO A 85 7.98 6.24 2.26
C PRO A 85 9.49 6.25 2.42
N ALA A 86 10.18 7.30 1.95
CA ALA A 86 11.63 7.44 2.15
C ALA A 86 12.05 7.43 3.62
N THR A 87 11.13 7.75 4.54
CA THR A 87 11.42 7.85 5.98
C THR A 87 11.00 6.61 6.77
N VAL A 88 10.40 5.62 6.13
CA VAL A 88 9.86 4.44 6.80
C VAL A 88 10.55 3.18 6.29
N GLU A 89 11.07 2.37 7.21
CA GLU A 89 11.69 1.09 6.85
C GLU A 89 10.65 -0.03 6.85
N ALA A 90 10.49 -0.67 5.70
CA ALA A 90 9.67 -1.86 5.54
C ALA A 90 10.07 -2.55 4.23
N GLN A 91 9.68 -3.81 4.08
CA GLN A 91 9.99 -4.57 2.88
C GLN A 91 8.98 -4.30 1.76
N VAL A 92 7.71 -4.15 2.12
CA VAL A 92 6.60 -3.98 1.17
C VAL A 92 5.94 -2.63 1.40
N LEU A 93 5.76 -1.88 0.31
CA LEU A 93 5.01 -0.63 0.32
C LEU A 93 3.68 -0.84 -0.39
N ILE A 94 2.58 -0.54 0.29
CA ILE A 94 1.25 -0.51 -0.32
C ILE A 94 0.86 0.96 -0.47
N ASN A 95 0.66 1.42 -1.70
CA ASN A 95 0.36 2.82 -1.97
C ASN A 95 -1.15 3.03 -2.15
N LEU A 96 -1.75 3.79 -1.24
CA LEU A 96 -3.13 4.27 -1.36
C LEU A 96 -3.21 5.77 -1.65
N ALA A 97 -2.06 6.44 -1.76
CA ALA A 97 -2.02 7.86 -2.10
C ALA A 97 -2.16 8.06 -3.61
N ASP A 98 -2.29 9.32 -4.02
CA ASP A 98 -2.60 9.68 -5.41
C ASP A 98 -1.37 9.84 -6.30
N ALA A 99 -0.20 10.00 -5.71
CA ALA A 99 1.04 10.29 -6.44
C ALA A 99 2.05 9.17 -6.29
N LEU A 100 3.09 9.24 -7.13
CA LEU A 100 4.24 8.34 -7.02
C LEU A 100 4.88 8.50 -5.63
N PRO A 101 5.02 7.43 -4.84
CA PRO A 101 5.56 7.56 -3.49
C PRO A 101 7.03 7.95 -3.52
N GLU A 102 7.38 9.02 -2.82
CA GLU A 102 8.78 9.43 -2.68
C GLU A 102 9.54 8.41 -1.84
N GLY A 103 10.63 7.88 -2.40
CA GLY A 103 11.43 6.87 -1.72
C GLY A 103 10.98 5.43 -1.96
N PHE A 104 10.11 5.22 -2.95
CA PHE A 104 9.60 3.87 -3.25
C PHE A 104 10.73 2.88 -3.57
N GLU A 105 11.83 3.34 -4.13
CA GLU A 105 12.97 2.52 -4.53
C GLU A 105 13.70 1.86 -3.36
N ARG A 106 13.40 2.27 -2.13
CA ARG A 106 13.95 1.65 -0.92
C ARG A 106 13.28 0.33 -0.55
N TYR A 107 12.12 0.05 -1.16
CA TYR A 107 11.33 -1.13 -0.83
C TYR A 107 11.65 -2.26 -1.80
N GLU A 108 11.52 -3.50 -1.33
CA GLU A 108 11.69 -4.68 -2.19
C GLU A 108 10.52 -4.84 -3.15
N ARG A 109 9.33 -4.45 -2.69
CA ARG A 109 8.11 -4.56 -3.47
C ARG A 109 7.21 -3.36 -3.21
N VAL A 110 6.61 -2.84 -4.28
CA VAL A 110 5.62 -1.77 -4.21
C VAL A 110 4.31 -2.27 -4.82
N ILE A 111 3.21 -2.10 -4.11
CA ILE A 111 1.89 -2.53 -4.54
C ILE A 111 1.04 -1.29 -4.77
N GLU A 112 0.49 -1.17 -5.98
CA GLU A 112 -0.47 -0.15 -6.36
C GLU A 112 -1.85 -0.76 -6.45
N LEU A 113 -2.86 -0.04 -5.96
CA LEU A 113 -4.23 -0.53 -5.91
C LEU A 113 -5.12 0.35 -6.79
N VAL A 114 -5.81 -0.28 -7.73
CA VAL A 114 -6.60 0.41 -8.75
C VAL A 114 -8.03 -0.12 -8.73
N ASP A 115 -9.02 0.77 -8.75
CA ASP A 115 -10.41 0.40 -8.97
C ASP A 115 -10.91 1.06 -10.25
N GLN A 116 -12.21 1.01 -10.50
CA GLN A 116 -12.78 1.51 -11.75
C GLN A 116 -13.25 2.97 -11.69
N HIS A 117 -12.94 3.69 -10.61
CA HIS A 117 -13.19 5.13 -10.56
C HIS A 117 -12.33 5.84 -11.61
N PRO A 118 -12.89 6.72 -12.43
CA PRO A 118 -12.14 7.37 -13.50
C PRO A 118 -10.88 8.11 -13.03
N GLU A 119 -10.96 8.78 -11.89
CA GLU A 119 -9.80 9.49 -11.32
C GLU A 119 -8.69 8.53 -10.92
N VAL A 120 -9.05 7.42 -10.28
CA VAL A 120 -8.08 6.39 -9.86
C VAL A 120 -7.41 5.78 -11.09
N LEU A 121 -8.20 5.47 -12.13
CA LEU A 121 -7.67 4.92 -13.37
C LEU A 121 -6.67 5.88 -14.02
N ALA A 122 -7.01 7.17 -14.12
CA ALA A 122 -6.15 8.16 -14.74
C ALA A 122 -4.84 8.32 -13.96
N GLN A 123 -4.93 8.43 -12.64
CA GLN A 123 -3.76 8.57 -11.77
C GLN A 123 -2.87 7.34 -11.82
N SER A 124 -3.46 6.15 -11.86
CA SER A 124 -2.69 4.91 -11.89
C SER A 124 -1.94 4.73 -13.21
N ARG A 125 -2.53 5.15 -14.33
CA ARG A 125 -1.84 5.13 -15.63
C ARG A 125 -0.62 6.02 -15.62
N GLU A 126 -0.73 7.19 -15.00
CA GLU A 126 0.38 8.13 -14.88
C GLU A 126 1.49 7.54 -14.00
N ARG A 127 1.14 6.92 -12.87
CA ARG A 127 2.13 6.27 -12.02
C ARG A 127 2.81 5.10 -12.72
N PHE A 128 2.05 4.32 -13.47
CA PHE A 128 2.60 3.21 -14.26
C PHE A 128 3.69 3.71 -15.20
N ARG A 129 3.40 4.80 -15.92
CA ARG A 129 4.37 5.45 -16.81
C ARG A 129 5.60 5.93 -16.04
N GLN A 130 5.39 6.56 -14.89
CA GLN A 130 6.48 7.08 -14.06
C GLN A 130 7.38 5.95 -13.53
N TYR A 131 6.81 4.84 -13.11
CA TYR A 131 7.61 3.68 -12.70
C TYR A 131 8.49 3.18 -13.84
N ARG A 132 7.94 3.12 -15.04
CA ARG A 132 8.72 2.70 -16.22
C ARG A 132 9.86 3.68 -16.52
N GLU A 133 9.61 4.95 -16.40
CA GLU A 133 10.64 5.98 -16.58
C GLU A 133 11.77 5.85 -15.56
N GLN A 134 11.46 5.33 -14.37
CA GLN A 134 12.45 5.08 -13.32
C GLN A 134 13.19 3.76 -13.50
N GLY A 135 12.95 3.04 -14.59
CA GLY A 135 13.62 1.78 -14.87
C GLY A 135 12.93 0.55 -14.31
N CYS A 136 11.72 0.70 -13.79
CA CYS A 136 10.95 -0.44 -13.29
C CYS A 136 10.14 -1.10 -14.40
N ALA A 137 9.73 -2.35 -14.18
CA ALA A 137 8.88 -3.11 -15.09
C ALA A 137 7.59 -3.49 -14.36
N PRO A 138 6.61 -2.56 -14.24
CA PRO A 138 5.39 -2.85 -13.50
C PRO A 138 4.58 -3.97 -14.13
N GLU A 139 4.01 -4.83 -13.28
CA GLU A 139 3.10 -5.89 -13.70
C GLU A 139 1.68 -5.54 -13.28
N THR A 140 0.70 -5.94 -14.09
CA THR A 140 -0.72 -5.69 -13.82
C THR A 140 -1.42 -7.01 -13.55
N HIS A 141 -2.18 -7.06 -12.45
CA HIS A 141 -2.96 -8.22 -12.04
C HIS A 141 -4.43 -7.81 -11.99
N LYS A 142 -5.24 -8.31 -12.92
CA LYS A 142 -6.68 -8.06 -12.94
C LYS A 142 -7.39 -9.09 -12.05
N LEU A 143 -8.15 -8.58 -11.11
CA LEU A 143 -8.87 -9.41 -10.14
C LEU A 143 -10.29 -9.75 -10.57
#